data_e79422ae974480237903d5e2db67f2a5
#
_entry.id   e79422ae974480237903d5e2db67f2a5
#
_cell.length_a   1.000
_cell.length_b   1.000
_cell.length_c   1.000
_cell.angle_alpha   90.00
_cell.angle_beta   90.00
_cell.angle_gamma   90.00
#
_symmetry.space_group_name_H-M   'P 1'
#
loop_
_entity.id
_entity.type
_entity.pdbx_description
1 polymer ?
#
loop_
_entity_poly.entity_id
_entity_poly.type
_entity_poly.pdbx_seq_one_letter_code
_entity_poly.pdbx_strand_id
1 'polypeptide(L)'
;RIIECLKKTGMSLKDIREYIELAMQGDATIAQRLEMFRKQKAVLEARMAELQQTMDTLDYKCWFYETAAARGSTEGISDLPDEALPEALRPVRERLRAAAEAETEEV
;
A
#
# COMPACT_ATOMS: atom_id res chain seq x y z
N ARG A 1 -17.04 -12.72 17.81
CA ARG A 1 -16.35 -12.47 19.06
C ARG A 1 -15.39 -11.33 18.98
N ILE A 2 -15.23 -10.66 20.09
CA ILE A 2 -14.41 -9.45 20.15
C ILE A 2 -12.95 -9.73 19.80
N ILE A 3 -12.36 -10.80 20.35
CA ILE A 3 -10.95 -11.14 20.10
C ILE A 3 -10.70 -11.44 18.63
N GLU A 4 -11.59 -12.21 18.00
CA GLU A 4 -11.44 -12.52 16.58
C GLU A 4 -11.58 -11.28 15.71
N CYS A 5 -12.52 -10.41 16.06
CA CYS A 5 -12.69 -9.13 15.40
C CYS A 5 -11.40 -8.29 15.44
N LEU A 6 -10.78 -8.21 16.61
CA LEU A 6 -9.54 -7.45 16.79
C LEU A 6 -8.37 -8.07 16.06
N LYS A 7 -8.27 -9.40 16.03
CA LYS A 7 -7.25 -10.09 15.24
C LYS A 7 -7.34 -9.77 13.76
N LYS A 8 -8.56 -9.68 13.23
CA LYS A 8 -8.77 -9.32 11.83
C LYS A 8 -8.24 -7.93 11.48
N THR A 9 -8.22 -7.01 12.45
CA THR A 9 -7.67 -5.69 12.24
C THR A 9 -6.14 -5.67 12.21
N GLY A 10 -5.51 -6.80 12.51
CA GLY A 10 -4.06 -6.90 12.55
C GLY A 10 -3.43 -6.55 13.89
N MET A 11 -4.23 -6.33 14.93
CA MET A 11 -3.70 -6.06 16.27
C MET A 11 -2.94 -7.26 16.82
N SER A 12 -1.80 -6.99 17.47
CA SER A 12 -1.01 -8.03 18.12
C SER A 12 -1.74 -8.59 19.34
N LEU A 13 -1.39 -9.80 19.75
CA LEU A 13 -1.95 -10.37 20.97
C LEU A 13 -1.66 -9.53 22.19
N LYS A 14 -0.48 -8.89 22.24
CA LYS A 14 -0.11 -7.97 23.30
C LYS A 14 -1.09 -6.80 23.37
N ASP A 15 -1.39 -6.19 22.24
CA ASP A 15 -2.29 -5.05 22.18
C ASP A 15 -3.72 -5.43 22.49
N ILE A 16 -4.15 -6.62 22.06
CA ILE A 16 -5.47 -7.11 22.39
C ILE A 16 -5.62 -7.31 23.89
N ARG A 17 -4.61 -7.88 24.55
CA ARG A 17 -4.62 -8.05 26.00
C ARG A 17 -4.70 -6.70 26.71
N GLU A 18 -3.91 -5.73 26.26
CA GLU A 18 -3.91 -4.38 26.82
C GLU A 18 -5.31 -3.76 26.67
N TYR A 19 -5.93 -3.91 25.51
CA TYR A 19 -7.26 -3.41 25.29
C TYR A 19 -8.25 -4.02 26.28
N ILE A 20 -8.19 -5.34 26.49
CA ILE A 20 -9.08 -6.02 27.42
C ILE A 20 -8.91 -5.50 28.84
N GLU A 21 -7.66 -5.32 29.28
CA GLU A 21 -7.35 -4.77 30.60
C GLU A 21 -7.92 -3.36 30.77
N LEU A 22 -7.78 -2.54 29.75
CA LEU A 22 -8.33 -1.19 29.77
C LEU A 22 -9.87 -1.20 29.83
N ALA A 23 -10.48 -2.10 29.05
CA ALA A 23 -11.93 -2.22 29.04
C ALA A 23 -12.48 -2.64 30.41
N MET A 24 -11.74 -3.50 31.10
CA MET A 24 -12.13 -3.93 32.47
C MET A 24 -12.07 -2.80 33.48
N GLN A 25 -11.31 -1.77 33.24
CA GLN A 25 -11.24 -0.58 34.10
C GLN A 25 -12.40 0.37 33.90
N GLY A 26 -13.20 0.16 32.86
CA GLY A 26 -14.40 0.93 32.61
C GLY A 26 -14.17 2.26 31.91
N ASP A 27 -15.06 3.19 32.14
CA ASP A 27 -15.12 4.44 31.38
C ASP A 27 -13.89 5.35 31.56
N ALA A 28 -13.11 5.16 32.61
CA ALA A 28 -11.90 5.94 32.81
C ALA A 28 -10.85 5.73 31.71
N THR A 29 -10.97 4.64 30.94
CA THR A 29 -9.99 4.31 29.90
C THR A 29 -10.52 4.51 28.48
N ILE A 30 -11.66 5.16 28.31
CA ILE A 30 -12.25 5.36 26.96
C ILE A 30 -11.27 6.04 26.02
N ALA A 31 -10.60 7.11 26.45
CA ALA A 31 -9.66 7.83 25.60
C ALA A 31 -8.48 6.94 25.18
N GLN A 32 -7.96 6.13 26.08
CA GLN A 32 -6.87 5.21 25.79
C GLN A 32 -7.27 4.15 24.80
N ARG A 33 -8.46 3.58 24.96
CA ARG A 33 -8.99 2.58 24.03
C ARG A 33 -9.20 3.16 22.63
N LEU A 34 -9.72 4.39 22.56
CA LEU A 34 -9.90 5.08 21.28
C LEU A 34 -8.56 5.26 20.58
N GLU A 35 -7.54 5.67 21.33
CA GLU A 35 -6.21 5.89 20.76
C GLU A 35 -5.61 4.59 20.21
N MET A 36 -5.83 3.47 20.87
CA MET A 36 -5.37 2.17 20.36
C MET A 36 -5.96 1.87 19.00
N PHE A 37 -7.25 2.10 18.81
CA PHE A 37 -7.90 1.84 17.53
C PHE A 37 -7.49 2.85 16.46
N ARG A 38 -7.27 4.09 16.82
CA ARG A 38 -6.76 5.10 15.88
C ARG A 38 -5.38 4.73 15.36
N LYS A 39 -4.51 4.25 16.23
CA LYS A 39 -3.17 3.79 15.82
C LYS A 39 -3.25 2.60 14.89
N GLN A 40 -4.11 1.63 15.22
CA GLN A 40 -4.26 0.46 14.37
C GLN A 40 -4.84 0.80 13.01
N LYS A 41 -5.79 1.73 13.00
CA LYS A 41 -6.35 2.22 11.73
C LYS A 41 -5.28 2.86 10.85
N ALA A 42 -4.39 3.66 11.45
CA ALA A 42 -3.30 4.29 10.70
C ALA A 42 -2.34 3.24 10.12
N VAL A 43 -2.03 2.20 10.88
CA VAL A 43 -1.19 1.09 10.40
C VAL A 43 -1.83 0.42 9.20
N LEU A 44 -3.13 0.17 9.27
CA LEU A 44 -3.85 -0.49 8.18
C LEU A 44 -3.93 0.42 6.94
N GLU A 45 -4.16 1.71 7.14
CA GLU A 45 -4.18 2.67 6.04
C GLU A 45 -2.83 2.70 5.30
N ALA A 46 -1.72 2.64 6.06
CA ALA A 46 -0.39 2.59 5.45
C ALA A 46 -0.20 1.33 4.61
N ARG A 47 -0.67 0.17 5.10
CA ARG A 47 -0.62 -1.08 4.33
C ARG A 47 -1.47 -1.02 3.07
N MET A 48 -2.63 -0.41 3.15
CA MET A 48 -3.50 -0.23 1.98
C MET A 48 -2.80 0.63 0.92
N ALA A 49 -2.11 1.70 1.35
CA ALA A 49 -1.37 2.55 0.43
C ALA A 49 -0.23 1.79 -0.26
N GLU A 50 0.50 0.96 0.48
CA GLU A 50 1.56 0.13 -0.07
C GLU A 50 1.02 -0.87 -1.09
N LEU A 51 -0.10 -1.52 -0.76
CA LEU A 51 -0.74 -2.46 -1.68
C LEU A 51 -1.24 -1.76 -2.94
N GLN A 52 -1.76 -0.54 -2.80
CA GLN A 52 -2.20 0.24 -3.95
C GLN A 52 -1.03 0.55 -4.88
N GLN A 53 0.13 0.90 -4.33
CA GLN A 53 1.32 1.12 -5.15
C GLN A 53 1.73 -0.15 -5.90
N THR A 54 1.62 -1.29 -5.26
CA THR A 54 1.91 -2.58 -5.90
C THR A 54 0.93 -2.84 -7.04
N MET A 55 -0.35 -2.59 -6.83
CA MET A 55 -1.35 -2.71 -7.88
C MET A 55 -1.06 -1.78 -9.05
N ASP A 56 -0.69 -0.53 -8.74
CA ASP A 56 -0.34 0.44 -9.78
C ASP A 56 0.83 -0.04 -10.62
N THR A 57 1.83 -0.65 -9.99
CA THR A 57 2.96 -1.24 -10.70
C THR A 57 2.50 -2.34 -11.64
N LEU A 58 1.61 -3.21 -11.17
CA LEU A 58 1.07 -4.29 -12.01
C LEU A 58 0.23 -3.74 -13.16
N ASP A 59 -0.55 -2.70 -12.91
CA ASP A 59 -1.34 -2.06 -13.96
C ASP A 59 -0.42 -1.51 -15.05
N TYR A 60 0.70 -0.89 -14.67
CA TYR A 60 1.67 -0.41 -15.63
C TYR A 60 2.30 -1.56 -16.41
N LYS A 61 2.68 -2.65 -15.74
CA LYS A 61 3.27 -3.82 -16.40
C LYS A 61 2.27 -4.45 -17.38
N CYS A 62 1.02 -4.52 -17.01
CA CYS A 62 -0.02 -5.03 -17.92
C CYS A 62 -0.14 -4.15 -19.16
N TRP A 63 -0.22 -2.85 -18.98
CA TRP A 63 -0.27 -1.91 -20.11
C TRP A 63 0.98 -2.05 -20.99
N PHE A 64 2.15 -2.12 -20.36
CA PHE A 64 3.42 -2.24 -21.06
C PHE A 64 3.41 -3.46 -21.98
N TYR A 65 3.08 -4.63 -21.44
CA TYR A 65 3.11 -5.85 -22.22
C TYR A 65 1.95 -6.03 -23.18
N GLU A 66 0.80 -5.44 -22.90
CA GLU A 66 -0.28 -5.37 -23.88
C GLU A 66 0.15 -4.54 -25.09
N THR A 67 0.83 -3.43 -24.85
CA THR A 67 1.38 -2.59 -25.91
C THR A 67 2.45 -3.34 -26.69
N ALA A 68 3.34 -4.03 -25.98
CA ALA A 68 4.40 -4.82 -26.61
C ALA A 68 3.82 -5.94 -27.46
N ALA A 69 2.79 -6.62 -26.98
CA ALA A 69 2.13 -7.68 -27.73
C ALA A 69 1.52 -7.15 -29.03
N ALA A 70 0.90 -5.98 -28.97
CA ALA A 70 0.32 -5.36 -30.17
C ALA A 70 1.38 -4.95 -31.20
N ARG A 71 2.56 -4.54 -30.72
CA ARG A 71 3.66 -4.12 -31.60
C ARG A 71 4.56 -5.27 -32.03
N GLY A 72 4.56 -6.35 -31.29
CA GLY A 72 5.48 -7.47 -31.48
C GLY A 72 6.86 -7.24 -30.90
N SER A 73 7.05 -6.20 -30.08
CA SER A 73 8.36 -5.86 -29.47
C SER A 73 8.17 -4.96 -28.26
N THR A 74 9.08 -5.07 -27.30
CA THR A 74 9.13 -4.17 -26.13
C THR A 74 9.94 -2.89 -26.44
N GLU A 75 10.59 -2.86 -27.59
CA GLU A 75 11.51 -1.76 -27.92
C GLU A 75 10.80 -0.41 -28.00
N GLY A 76 11.38 0.58 -27.33
CA GLY A 76 10.91 1.96 -27.37
C GLY A 76 9.68 2.29 -26.51
N ILE A 77 9.07 1.29 -25.87
CA ILE A 77 7.84 1.54 -25.09
C ILE A 77 8.14 2.39 -23.84
N SER A 78 9.27 2.12 -23.18
CA SER A 78 9.66 2.88 -21.98
C SER A 78 9.89 4.36 -22.28
N ASP A 79 10.18 4.70 -23.53
CA ASP A 79 10.51 6.07 -23.96
C ASP A 79 9.34 6.80 -24.61
N LEU A 80 8.16 6.17 -24.65
CA LEU A 80 6.97 6.81 -25.20
C LEU A 80 6.65 8.09 -24.43
N PRO A 81 6.16 9.14 -25.13
CA PRO A 81 5.76 10.37 -24.43
C PRO A 81 4.58 10.12 -23.52
N ASP A 82 4.42 10.97 -22.51
CA ASP A 82 3.35 10.82 -21.51
C ASP A 82 1.97 10.73 -22.17
N GLU A 83 1.75 11.45 -23.27
CA GLU A 83 0.47 11.47 -23.97
C GLU A 83 0.09 10.08 -24.50
N ALA A 84 1.05 9.22 -24.72
CA ALA A 84 0.82 7.84 -25.20
C ALA A 84 0.38 6.89 -24.09
N LEU A 85 0.58 7.26 -22.83
CA LEU A 85 0.19 6.45 -21.69
C LEU A 85 -1.19 6.85 -21.17
N PRO A 86 -1.95 5.87 -20.63
CA PRO A 86 -3.13 6.24 -19.84
C PRO A 86 -2.73 7.21 -18.74
N GLU A 87 -3.56 8.20 -18.49
CA GLU A 87 -3.25 9.26 -17.52
C GLU A 87 -2.86 8.71 -16.16
N ALA A 88 -3.58 7.70 -15.67
CA ALA A 88 -3.34 7.12 -14.37
C ALA A 88 -1.96 6.44 -14.25
N LEU A 89 -1.36 6.04 -15.37
CA LEU A 89 -0.08 5.32 -15.37
C LEU A 89 1.14 6.23 -15.48
N ARG A 90 0.94 7.51 -15.78
CA ARG A 90 2.05 8.45 -15.93
C ARG A 90 2.86 8.62 -14.64
N PRO A 91 2.22 8.88 -13.49
CA PRO A 91 2.99 8.97 -12.24
C PRO A 91 3.61 7.65 -11.82
N VAL A 92 2.99 6.52 -12.19
CA VAL A 92 3.53 5.20 -11.89
C VAL A 92 4.84 4.98 -12.63
N ARG A 93 4.90 5.31 -13.93
CA ARG A 93 6.13 5.21 -14.72
C ARG A 93 7.23 6.07 -14.13
N GLU A 94 6.90 7.29 -13.74
CA GLU A 94 7.87 8.21 -13.15
C GLU A 94 8.45 7.65 -11.84
N ARG A 95 7.60 7.09 -10.99
CA ARG A 95 8.02 6.46 -9.74
C ARG A 95 8.97 5.28 -10.01
N LEU A 96 8.64 4.45 -11.00
CA LEU A 96 9.46 3.30 -11.34
C LEU A 96 10.82 3.72 -11.91
N ARG A 97 10.86 4.79 -12.69
CA ARG A 97 12.12 5.36 -13.20
C ARG A 97 12.99 5.86 -12.04
N ALA A 98 12.39 6.59 -11.12
CA ALA A 98 13.12 7.12 -9.96
C ALA A 98 13.69 5.99 -9.11
N ALA A 99 12.94 4.91 -8.90
CA ALA A 99 13.39 3.75 -8.16
C ALA A 99 14.56 3.05 -8.86
N ALA A 100 14.50 2.91 -10.18
CA ALA A 100 15.58 2.31 -10.96
C ALA A 100 16.86 3.15 -10.89
N GLU A 101 16.72 4.47 -10.96
CA GLU A 101 17.86 5.39 -10.85
C GLU A 101 18.50 5.32 -9.46
N ALA A 102 17.69 5.23 -8.41
CA ALA A 102 18.19 5.10 -7.04
C ALA A 102 18.98 3.79 -6.85
N GLU A 103 18.51 2.68 -7.43
CA GLU A 103 19.22 1.41 -7.39
C GLU A 103 20.56 1.49 -8.11
N THR A 104 20.60 2.18 -9.24
CA THR A 104 21.84 2.38 -10.02
C THR A 104 22.85 3.19 -9.22
N GLU A 105 22.40 4.21 -8.49
CA GLU A 105 23.28 5.05 -7.67
C GLU A 105 23.88 4.30 -6.48
N GLU A 106 23.19 3.31 -5.96
CA GLU A 106 23.66 2.49 -4.84
C GLU A 106 24.77 1.52 -5.25
N VAL A 107 24.86 1.20 -6.52
CA VAL A 107 25.88 0.31 -7.08
C VAL A 107 27.12 1.07 -7.47
#